data_dc8f66e9339d3dfeaa33790ef80d17cb
#
_entry.id   dc8f66e9339d3dfeaa33790ef80d17cb
#
_cell.length_a   1.000
_cell.length_b   1.000
_cell.length_c   1.000
_cell.angle_alpha   90.00
_cell.angle_beta   90.00
_cell.angle_gamma   90.00
#
_symmetry.space_group_name_H-M   'P 1'
#
loop_
_entity.id
_entity.type
_entity.pdbx_description
1 polymer ?
#
loop_
_entity_poly.entity_id
_entity_poly.type
_entity_poly.pdbx_seq_one_letter_code
_entity_poly.pdbx_strand_id
1 'polypeptide(L)'
;LSEYLETTAEVRVFSNFEALNDPTYAMREWHRGDTHSADNIQGYITLEEYCKDDAMVFDTYSETPELLEVIDSDRSPQLFHSALLRSRCRVTSQPDSGDVYIYFEGKNTVTEESLLKYLVSFRDECHFHEEICETIYTRLFELLKPDELVVRCLYARRGGWDINPERASDDKLLHHTLGNTRVVHVK
;
A
#
# COMPACT_ATOMS: atom_id res chain seq x y z
N LEU A 1 10.51 -8.41 -21.71
CA LEU A 1 9.88 -8.45 -20.39
C LEU A 1 8.47 -9.03 -20.47
N SER A 2 7.61 -8.52 -21.35
CA SER A 2 6.24 -9.02 -21.53
C SER A 2 6.18 -10.51 -21.87
N GLU A 3 7.05 -10.98 -22.77
CA GLU A 3 7.13 -12.39 -23.15
C GLU A 3 7.55 -13.28 -21.97
N TYR A 4 8.50 -12.80 -21.15
CA TYR A 4 8.97 -13.54 -19.97
C TYR A 4 7.93 -13.61 -18.84
N LEU A 5 7.17 -12.52 -18.66
CA LEU A 5 6.14 -12.43 -17.63
C LEU A 5 4.76 -12.95 -18.09
N GLU A 6 4.66 -13.39 -19.35
CA GLU A 6 3.40 -13.82 -19.97
C GLU A 6 2.27 -12.78 -19.86
N THR A 7 2.64 -11.50 -19.83
CA THR A 7 1.71 -10.37 -19.71
C THR A 7 2.19 -9.17 -20.51
N THR A 8 1.36 -8.18 -20.65
CA THR A 8 1.76 -6.90 -21.26
C THR A 8 2.57 -6.08 -20.26
N ALA A 9 3.77 -5.66 -20.65
CA ALA A 9 4.57 -4.75 -19.86
C ALA A 9 4.89 -3.48 -20.67
N GLU A 10 4.61 -2.33 -20.08
CA GLU A 10 5.02 -1.03 -20.60
C GLU A 10 6.20 -0.52 -19.79
N VAL A 11 7.28 -0.16 -20.47
CA VAL A 11 8.49 0.38 -19.83
C VAL A 11 8.71 1.81 -20.32
N ARG A 12 8.85 2.74 -19.39
CA ARG A 12 9.16 4.14 -19.65
C ARG A 12 10.44 4.53 -18.97
N VAL A 13 11.33 5.17 -19.71
CA VAL A 13 12.64 5.61 -19.21
C VAL A 13 12.70 7.13 -19.30
N PHE A 14 12.95 7.78 -18.18
CA PHE A 14 13.10 9.22 -18.09
C PHE A 14 14.58 9.57 -17.93
N SER A 15 15.07 10.48 -18.76
CA SER A 15 16.48 10.88 -18.78
C SER A 15 16.83 11.98 -17.78
N ASN A 16 15.82 12.70 -17.28
CA ASN A 16 16.00 13.80 -16.34
C ASN A 16 14.76 13.99 -15.44
N PHE A 17 14.94 14.83 -14.43
CA PHE A 17 13.87 15.11 -13.45
C PHE A 17 12.68 15.89 -14.05
N GLU A 18 12.88 16.65 -15.11
CA GLU A 18 11.80 17.40 -15.76
C GLU A 18 10.80 16.48 -16.44
N ALA A 19 11.27 15.37 -16.99
CA ALA A 19 10.38 14.36 -17.59
C ALA A 19 9.45 13.71 -16.55
N LEU A 20 9.85 13.67 -15.27
CA LEU A 20 9.01 13.16 -14.18
C LEU A 20 7.87 14.12 -13.79
N ASN A 21 7.97 15.39 -14.19
CA ASN A 21 6.94 16.40 -13.93
C ASN A 21 5.96 16.57 -15.10
N ASP A 22 5.99 15.67 -16.09
CA ASP A 22 5.00 15.66 -17.17
C ASP A 22 3.58 15.53 -16.56
N PRO A 23 2.67 16.48 -16.87
CA PRO A 23 1.32 16.45 -16.31
C PRO A 23 0.51 15.21 -16.71
N THR A 24 0.91 14.45 -17.72
CA THR A 24 0.31 13.14 -18.05
C THR A 24 0.66 12.07 -17.02
N TYR A 25 1.69 12.29 -16.25
CA TYR A 25 2.17 11.45 -15.14
C TYR A 25 2.00 12.10 -13.76
N ALA A 26 1.50 13.34 -13.74
CA ALA A 26 1.16 13.98 -12.47
C ALA A 26 0.10 13.13 -11.78
N MET A 27 0.31 12.89 -10.49
CA MET A 27 -0.70 12.23 -9.66
C MET A 27 -2.07 12.79 -10.00
N ARG A 28 -3.00 11.96 -10.40
CA ARG A 28 -4.40 12.31 -10.19
C ARG A 28 -4.52 12.53 -8.70
N GLU A 29 -4.77 13.77 -8.34
CA GLU A 29 -4.99 14.15 -6.96
C GLU A 29 -6.16 13.29 -6.43
N TRP A 30 -5.84 12.28 -5.66
CA TRP A 30 -6.83 11.53 -4.92
C TRP A 30 -7.53 12.43 -3.92
N HIS A 31 -6.94 13.58 -3.67
CA HIS A 31 -7.49 14.58 -2.77
C HIS A 31 -7.39 15.97 -3.35
N ARG A 32 -8.53 16.60 -3.56
CA ARG A 32 -8.64 18.04 -3.66
C ARG A 32 -8.33 18.67 -2.29
N GLY A 33 -7.07 18.78 -1.96
CA GLY A 33 -6.61 19.43 -0.75
C GLY A 33 -5.10 19.58 -0.79
N ASP A 34 -4.62 20.79 -0.64
CA ASP A 34 -3.21 21.18 -0.74
C ASP A 34 -2.30 20.27 0.09
N THR A 35 -1.46 19.53 -0.61
CA THR A 35 -0.50 18.60 -0.04
C THR A 35 0.85 19.27 0.02
N HIS A 36 1.31 19.65 1.18
CA HIS A 36 2.70 20.04 1.34
C HIS A 36 3.20 19.77 2.75
N SER A 37 3.41 18.55 3.10
CA SER A 37 4.50 18.09 3.97
C SER A 37 4.40 16.58 4.15
N ALA A 38 5.53 15.94 4.32
CA ALA A 38 5.63 14.51 4.63
C ALA A 38 4.93 14.13 5.95
N ASP A 39 4.47 15.11 6.69
CA ASP A 39 3.85 14.97 8.01
C ASP A 39 2.32 15.01 8.00
N ASN A 40 1.70 15.27 6.82
CA ASN A 40 0.25 15.31 6.69
C ASN A 40 -0.17 14.65 5.37
N ILE A 41 -0.38 13.35 5.42
CA ILE A 41 -1.11 12.64 4.37
C ILE A 41 -2.59 12.97 4.60
N GLN A 42 -3.01 14.13 4.11
CA GLN A 42 -4.37 14.63 4.31
C GLN A 42 -5.39 13.62 3.81
N GLY A 43 -6.26 13.19 4.71
CA GLY A 43 -7.35 12.28 4.42
C GLY A 43 -7.07 10.81 4.76
N TYR A 44 -5.82 10.38 4.95
CA TYR A 44 -5.52 9.04 5.40
C TYR A 44 -5.63 8.89 6.91
N ILE A 45 -6.27 7.82 7.35
CA ILE A 45 -6.24 7.36 8.73
C ILE A 45 -4.92 6.62 8.91
N THR A 46 -4.01 7.20 9.69
CA THR A 46 -2.78 6.50 10.09
C THR A 46 -3.13 5.50 11.19
N LEU A 47 -3.07 4.22 10.86
CA LEU A 47 -3.56 3.14 11.74
C LEU A 47 -2.83 3.12 13.09
N GLU A 48 -1.52 3.37 13.11
CA GLU A 48 -0.71 3.41 14.34
C GLU A 48 -1.13 4.56 15.27
N GLU A 49 -1.56 5.69 14.70
CA GLU A 49 -2.04 6.82 15.50
C GLU A 49 -3.45 6.59 16.01
N TYR A 50 -4.28 5.95 15.20
CA TYR A 50 -5.65 5.62 15.58
C TYR A 50 -5.67 4.59 16.72
N CYS A 51 -4.79 3.60 16.69
CA CYS A 51 -4.75 2.47 17.62
C CYS A 51 -3.81 2.69 18.83
N LYS A 52 -3.15 3.84 18.96
CA LYS A 52 -2.08 4.06 19.96
C LYS A 52 -2.53 4.02 21.41
N ASP A 53 -3.79 4.29 21.68
CA ASP A 53 -4.33 4.36 23.05
C ASP A 53 -4.77 2.98 23.58
N ASP A 54 -4.82 1.98 22.73
CA ASP A 54 -5.16 0.62 23.08
C ASP A 54 -3.90 -0.23 23.35
N ALA A 55 -3.95 -1.08 24.36
CA ALA A 55 -2.88 -2.05 24.65
C ALA A 55 -2.89 -3.17 23.59
N MET A 56 -2.68 -2.78 22.33
CA MET A 56 -2.71 -3.70 21.21
C MET A 56 -1.59 -4.72 21.31
N VAL A 57 -1.94 -5.99 21.24
CA VAL A 57 -0.99 -7.09 21.24
C VAL A 57 -0.88 -7.63 19.81
N PHE A 58 0.35 -7.77 19.35
CA PHE A 58 0.70 -8.44 18.11
C PHE A 58 1.37 -9.77 18.44
N ASP A 59 0.71 -10.86 18.16
CA ASP A 59 1.14 -12.23 18.45
C ASP A 59 1.22 -13.13 17.22
N THR A 60 0.81 -12.61 16.07
CA THR A 60 0.73 -13.34 14.81
C THR A 60 1.63 -12.67 13.78
N TYR A 61 2.61 -13.44 13.25
CA TYR A 61 3.63 -12.94 12.32
C TYR A 61 3.72 -13.74 11.01
N SER A 62 2.71 -14.57 10.73
CA SER A 62 2.45 -15.17 9.43
C SER A 62 1.14 -14.62 8.87
N GLU A 63 1.05 -14.48 7.55
CA GLU A 63 -0.13 -13.93 6.89
C GLU A 63 -1.39 -14.67 7.32
N THR A 64 -2.31 -13.96 7.95
CA THR A 64 -3.51 -14.51 8.58
C THR A 64 -4.70 -13.62 8.28
N PRO A 65 -5.43 -13.86 7.17
CA PRO A 65 -6.57 -13.03 6.77
C PRO A 65 -7.74 -13.08 7.75
N GLU A 66 -7.80 -14.11 8.60
CA GLU A 66 -8.80 -14.27 9.65
C GLU A 66 -8.71 -13.20 10.75
N LEU A 67 -7.63 -12.42 10.79
CA LEU A 67 -7.50 -11.25 11.65
C LEU A 67 -8.40 -10.09 11.22
N LEU A 68 -8.84 -10.06 9.95
CA LEU A 68 -9.66 -8.98 9.41
C LEU A 68 -11.10 -9.08 9.91
N GLU A 69 -11.56 -8.05 10.59
CA GLU A 69 -12.93 -7.92 11.09
C GLU A 69 -13.72 -6.96 10.23
N VAL A 70 -14.73 -7.51 9.53
CA VAL A 70 -15.60 -6.73 8.65
C VAL A 70 -16.69 -6.04 9.43
N ILE A 71 -16.90 -4.77 9.12
CA ILE A 71 -18.02 -3.96 9.64
C ILE A 71 -18.73 -3.22 8.50
N ASP A 72 -20.01 -2.90 8.71
CA ASP A 72 -20.72 -1.96 7.85
C ASP A 72 -20.14 -0.55 8.05
N SER A 73 -20.00 0.20 6.99
CA SER A 73 -19.49 1.56 7.07
C SER A 73 -20.38 2.55 6.35
N ASP A 74 -20.71 3.63 7.05
CA ASP A 74 -21.33 4.83 6.44
C ASP A 74 -20.29 5.77 5.83
N ARG A 75 -18.99 5.46 5.99
CA ARG A 75 -17.88 6.27 5.47
C ARG A 75 -17.43 5.70 4.13
N SER A 76 -17.52 6.50 3.10
CA SER A 76 -16.97 6.18 1.78
C SER A 76 -16.59 7.49 1.08
N PRO A 77 -15.41 7.62 0.47
CA PRO A 77 -14.29 6.66 0.47
C PRO A 77 -13.53 6.61 1.81
N GLN A 78 -12.76 5.54 2.01
CA GLN A 78 -11.84 5.38 3.15
C GLN A 78 -10.40 5.28 2.68
N LEU A 79 -9.52 5.82 3.50
CA LEU A 79 -8.11 5.94 3.21
C LEU A 79 -7.31 5.51 4.44
N PHE A 80 -6.57 4.42 4.32
CA PHE A 80 -5.75 3.89 5.40
C PHE A 80 -4.27 3.95 5.04
N HIS A 81 -3.45 4.28 6.01
CA HIS A 81 -2.00 4.26 5.93
C HIS A 81 -1.41 3.54 7.11
N SER A 82 -0.32 2.79 6.88
CA SER A 82 0.51 2.24 7.93
C SER A 82 1.98 2.22 7.50
N ALA A 83 2.88 2.57 8.42
CA ALA A 83 4.33 2.45 8.27
C ALA A 83 4.88 1.16 8.92
N LEU A 84 4.02 0.28 9.39
CA LEU A 84 4.42 -0.97 10.06
C LEU A 84 4.46 -2.19 9.14
N LEU A 85 4.19 -2.00 7.83
CA LEU A 85 4.32 -3.09 6.87
C LEU A 85 5.78 -3.57 6.83
N ARG A 86 5.97 -4.84 7.12
CA ARG A 86 7.28 -5.48 7.11
C ARG A 86 7.13 -6.93 6.70
N SER A 87 8.03 -7.37 5.83
CA SER A 87 8.18 -8.77 5.42
C SER A 87 9.65 -9.14 5.35
N ARG A 88 9.97 -10.29 4.81
CA ARG A 88 11.33 -10.74 4.54
C ARG A 88 11.52 -10.97 3.04
N CYS A 89 12.67 -10.61 2.53
CA CYS A 89 13.03 -10.92 1.16
C CYS A 89 13.08 -12.44 0.96
N ARG A 90 12.39 -12.94 -0.05
CA ARG A 90 12.38 -14.35 -0.42
C ARG A 90 13.79 -14.92 -0.67
N VAL A 91 14.70 -14.11 -1.20
CA VAL A 91 16.04 -14.54 -1.60
C VAL A 91 17.06 -14.44 -0.46
N THR A 92 17.04 -13.32 0.28
CA THR A 92 18.07 -13.01 1.27
C THR A 92 17.61 -13.16 2.71
N SER A 93 16.30 -13.34 2.94
CA SER A 93 15.65 -13.34 4.26
C SER A 93 15.88 -12.05 5.06
N GLN A 94 16.42 -11.02 4.44
CA GLN A 94 16.57 -9.71 5.06
C GLN A 94 15.19 -9.04 5.20
N PRO A 95 14.99 -8.23 6.25
CA PRO A 95 13.74 -7.51 6.40
C PRO A 95 13.53 -6.48 5.28
N ASP A 96 12.32 -6.46 4.74
CA ASP A 96 11.80 -5.49 3.83
C ASP A 96 10.73 -4.68 4.53
N SER A 97 10.99 -3.40 4.78
CA SER A 97 10.06 -2.50 5.44
C SER A 97 9.53 -1.49 4.45
N GLY A 98 8.28 -1.12 4.60
CA GLY A 98 7.62 -0.15 3.75
C GLY A 98 6.37 0.42 4.37
N ASP A 99 5.85 1.45 3.72
CA ASP A 99 4.55 2.03 4.01
C ASP A 99 3.50 1.40 3.09
N VAL A 100 2.30 1.19 3.61
CA VAL A 100 1.16 0.77 2.80
C VAL A 100 0.08 1.83 2.83
N TYR A 101 -0.49 2.09 1.66
CA TYR A 101 -1.59 3.01 1.42
C TYR A 101 -2.73 2.22 0.83
N ILE A 102 -3.92 2.34 1.40
CA ILE A 102 -5.12 1.64 0.96
C ILE A 102 -6.22 2.67 0.75
N TYR A 103 -6.70 2.78 -0.48
CA TYR A 103 -7.93 3.48 -0.83
C TYR A 103 -9.02 2.45 -1.03
N PHE A 104 -10.20 2.78 -0.54
CA PHE A 104 -11.29 1.85 -0.58
C PHE A 104 -12.63 2.60 -0.65
N GLU A 105 -13.50 2.14 -1.53
CA GLU A 105 -14.89 2.58 -1.64
C GLU A 105 -15.82 1.37 -1.69
N GLY A 106 -16.84 1.35 -0.82
CA GLY A 106 -17.78 0.24 -0.72
C GLY A 106 -18.63 0.30 0.55
N LYS A 107 -19.53 -0.63 0.69
CA LYS A 107 -20.47 -0.70 1.84
C LYS A 107 -19.85 -1.28 3.10
N ASN A 108 -18.95 -2.25 2.92
CA ASN A 108 -18.29 -2.93 4.03
C ASN A 108 -16.86 -2.40 4.14
N THR A 109 -16.34 -2.33 5.35
CA THR A 109 -14.94 -2.03 5.64
C THR A 109 -14.40 -2.98 6.70
N VAL A 110 -13.15 -2.80 7.07
CA VAL A 110 -12.52 -3.49 8.20
C VAL A 110 -12.28 -2.51 9.35
N THR A 111 -12.24 -3.02 10.58
CA THR A 111 -11.83 -2.18 11.70
C THR A 111 -10.36 -1.80 11.57
N GLU A 112 -10.00 -0.60 11.99
CA GLU A 112 -8.63 -0.09 11.93
C GLU A 112 -7.67 -1.00 12.70
N GLU A 113 -8.11 -1.49 13.87
CA GLU A 113 -7.32 -2.42 14.68
C GLU A 113 -7.06 -3.74 13.96
N SER A 114 -8.09 -4.34 13.37
CA SER A 114 -7.97 -5.60 12.65
C SER A 114 -7.07 -5.47 11.42
N LEU A 115 -7.20 -4.36 10.69
CA LEU A 115 -6.35 -4.07 9.55
C LEU A 115 -4.89 -3.92 9.95
N LEU A 116 -4.61 -3.19 11.04
CA LEU A 116 -3.25 -3.04 11.53
C LEU A 116 -2.64 -4.38 11.97
N LYS A 117 -3.40 -5.22 12.69
CA LYS A 117 -2.96 -6.57 13.06
C LYS A 117 -2.65 -7.42 11.82
N TYR A 118 -3.51 -7.36 10.81
CA TYR A 118 -3.32 -8.07 9.57
C TYR A 118 -2.04 -7.60 8.84
N LEU A 119 -1.81 -6.30 8.72
CA LEU A 119 -0.60 -5.78 8.08
C LEU A 119 0.68 -6.19 8.84
N VAL A 120 0.63 -6.23 10.16
CA VAL A 120 1.76 -6.68 10.99
C VAL A 120 2.00 -8.18 10.86
N SER A 121 1.01 -8.99 10.53
CA SER A 121 1.16 -10.44 10.39
C SER A 121 2.12 -10.85 9.27
N PHE A 122 2.45 -9.97 8.33
CA PHE A 122 3.41 -10.26 7.25
C PHE A 122 4.88 -10.32 7.71
N ARG A 123 5.20 -10.05 8.97
CA ARG A 123 6.59 -9.87 9.44
C ARG A 123 7.54 -11.02 9.18
N ASP A 124 7.06 -12.25 9.20
CA ASP A 124 7.87 -13.44 8.96
C ASP A 124 7.65 -14.06 7.57
N GLU A 125 6.76 -13.46 6.75
CA GLU A 125 6.53 -13.89 5.39
C GLU A 125 7.74 -13.60 4.48
N CYS A 126 8.14 -14.62 3.72
CA CYS A 126 9.28 -14.56 2.79
C CYS A 126 8.79 -14.42 1.35
N HIS A 127 8.47 -13.20 0.94
CA HIS A 127 7.89 -12.86 -0.35
C HIS A 127 8.63 -11.70 -1.04
N PHE A 128 8.37 -11.51 -2.33
CA PHE A 128 8.73 -10.28 -3.01
C PHE A 128 7.74 -9.16 -2.65
N HIS A 129 8.15 -7.92 -2.83
CA HIS A 129 7.31 -6.75 -2.54
C HIS A 129 5.98 -6.79 -3.29
N GLU A 130 6.05 -7.22 -4.56
CA GLU A 130 4.90 -7.35 -5.45
C GLU A 130 3.90 -8.40 -4.95
N GLU A 131 4.40 -9.52 -4.44
CA GLU A 131 3.56 -10.59 -3.89
C GLU A 131 2.84 -10.16 -2.61
N ILE A 132 3.52 -9.39 -1.74
CA ILE A 132 2.89 -8.84 -0.53
C ILE A 132 1.76 -7.88 -0.91
N CYS A 133 2.03 -6.94 -1.83
CA CYS A 133 1.00 -6.00 -2.31
C CYS A 133 -0.18 -6.73 -2.93
N GLU A 134 0.08 -7.73 -3.77
CA GLU A 134 -0.94 -8.57 -4.39
C GLU A 134 -1.78 -9.32 -3.36
N THR A 135 -1.14 -9.88 -2.34
CA THR A 135 -1.82 -10.63 -1.28
C THR A 135 -2.75 -9.71 -0.49
N ILE A 136 -2.26 -8.55 -0.05
CA ILE A 136 -3.08 -7.56 0.67
C ILE A 136 -4.29 -7.15 -0.19
N TYR A 137 -4.04 -6.81 -1.46
CA TYR A 137 -5.10 -6.44 -2.40
C TYR A 137 -6.14 -7.54 -2.54
N THR A 138 -5.70 -8.78 -2.83
CA THR A 138 -6.61 -9.90 -3.09
C THR A 138 -7.46 -10.23 -1.87
N ARG A 139 -6.87 -10.25 -0.65
CA ARG A 139 -7.61 -10.52 0.58
C ARG A 139 -8.68 -9.47 0.85
N LEU A 140 -8.32 -8.20 0.72
CA LEU A 140 -9.28 -7.11 0.93
C LEU A 140 -10.38 -7.13 -0.15
N PHE A 141 -10.00 -7.37 -1.41
CA PHE A 141 -10.96 -7.41 -2.52
C PHE A 141 -11.97 -8.55 -2.36
N GLU A 142 -11.50 -9.76 -2.05
CA GLU A 142 -12.36 -10.94 -1.86
C GLU A 142 -13.27 -10.80 -0.64
N LEU A 143 -12.74 -10.23 0.43
CA LEU A 143 -13.46 -10.10 1.70
C LEU A 143 -14.53 -9.01 1.65
N LEU A 144 -14.17 -7.83 1.14
CA LEU A 144 -15.02 -6.63 1.18
C LEU A 144 -15.91 -6.47 -0.05
N LYS A 145 -15.50 -7.02 -1.19
CA LYS A 145 -16.15 -6.85 -2.50
C LYS A 145 -16.44 -5.37 -2.78
N PRO A 146 -15.40 -4.53 -2.75
CA PRO A 146 -15.53 -3.09 -2.88
C PRO A 146 -15.95 -2.68 -4.29
N ASP A 147 -16.51 -1.48 -4.41
CA ASP A 147 -16.74 -0.82 -5.70
C ASP A 147 -15.40 -0.36 -6.30
N GLU A 148 -14.52 0.20 -5.44
CA GLU A 148 -13.16 0.60 -5.80
C GLU A 148 -12.17 0.21 -4.70
N LEU A 149 -11.01 -0.30 -5.09
CA LEU A 149 -9.90 -0.63 -4.18
C LEU A 149 -8.56 -0.31 -4.84
N VAL A 150 -7.68 0.32 -4.08
CA VAL A 150 -6.26 0.43 -4.43
C VAL A 150 -5.41 0.07 -3.23
N VAL A 151 -4.40 -0.72 -3.46
CA VAL A 151 -3.35 -1.01 -2.49
C VAL A 151 -2.02 -0.62 -3.10
N ARG A 152 -1.27 0.24 -2.42
CA ARG A 152 0.04 0.70 -2.82
C ARG A 152 1.03 0.51 -1.69
N CYS A 153 2.15 -0.14 -1.99
CA CYS A 153 3.23 -0.34 -1.03
C CYS A 153 4.48 0.43 -1.47
N LEU A 154 5.04 1.21 -0.56
CA LEU A 154 6.26 1.98 -0.78
C LEU A 154 7.36 1.37 0.08
N TYR A 155 8.25 0.61 -0.52
CA TYR A 155 9.31 -0.09 0.19
C TYR A 155 10.61 0.72 0.30
N ALA A 156 11.37 0.39 1.32
CA ALA A 156 12.73 0.90 1.48
C ALA A 156 13.60 0.56 0.27
N ARG A 157 14.31 1.57 -0.22
CA ARG A 157 15.19 1.46 -1.38
C ARG A 157 16.28 0.42 -1.17
N ARG A 158 16.50 -0.41 -2.18
CA ARG A 158 17.58 -1.39 -2.24
C ARG A 158 18.47 -1.17 -3.45
N GLY A 159 19.79 -1.08 -3.23
CA GLY A 159 20.73 -0.88 -4.32
C GLY A 159 20.47 0.36 -5.19
N GLY A 160 19.82 1.39 -4.63
CA GLY A 160 19.42 2.59 -5.35
C GLY A 160 18.08 2.50 -6.10
N TRP A 161 17.37 1.37 -6.02
CA TRP A 161 16.08 1.14 -6.66
C TRP A 161 14.92 1.20 -5.66
N ASP A 162 13.86 1.87 -6.05
CA ASP A 162 12.57 1.84 -5.38
C ASP A 162 11.69 0.80 -6.10
N ILE A 163 11.17 -0.18 -5.35
CA ILE A 163 10.21 -1.16 -5.85
C ILE A 163 8.90 -0.92 -5.09
N ASN A 164 8.01 -0.21 -5.73
CA ASN A 164 6.76 0.28 -5.14
C ASN A 164 5.56 -0.29 -5.90
N PRO A 165 5.13 -1.51 -5.58
CA PRO A 165 4.00 -2.14 -6.25
C PRO A 165 2.69 -1.45 -5.91
N GLU A 166 1.78 -1.47 -6.89
CA GLU A 166 0.42 -0.96 -6.76
C GLU A 166 -0.55 -1.92 -7.44
N ARG A 167 -1.71 -2.12 -6.82
CA ARG A 167 -2.83 -2.88 -7.36
C ARG A 167 -4.10 -2.07 -7.26
N ALA A 168 -4.93 -2.12 -8.29
CA ALA A 168 -6.19 -1.39 -8.35
C ALA A 168 -7.29 -2.24 -9.00
N SER A 169 -8.53 -2.00 -8.58
CA SER A 169 -9.71 -2.67 -9.15
C SER A 169 -10.09 -2.16 -10.55
N ASP A 170 -9.63 -0.98 -10.94
CA ASP A 170 -9.79 -0.39 -12.29
C ASP A 170 -8.49 0.33 -12.68
N ASP A 171 -8.09 0.23 -13.94
CA ASP A 171 -6.89 0.87 -14.47
C ASP A 171 -6.89 2.41 -14.30
N LYS A 172 -8.08 3.02 -14.23
CA LYS A 172 -8.22 4.47 -13.98
C LYS A 172 -7.73 4.90 -12.61
N LEU A 173 -7.67 3.95 -11.66
CA LEU A 173 -7.23 4.19 -10.30
C LEU A 173 -5.71 4.05 -10.16
N LEU A 174 -5.04 3.43 -11.15
CA LEU A 174 -3.59 3.29 -11.14
C LEU A 174 -2.92 4.64 -11.33
N HIS A 175 -2.01 4.93 -10.43
CA HIS A 175 -1.22 6.15 -10.49
C HIS A 175 0.12 5.87 -11.16
N HIS A 176 0.28 6.35 -12.38
CA HIS A 176 1.53 6.26 -13.11
C HIS A 176 2.56 7.31 -12.65
N THR A 177 2.59 7.62 -11.38
CA THR A 177 3.54 8.60 -10.86
C THR A 177 4.82 7.94 -10.40
N LEU A 178 5.88 8.24 -11.11
CA LEU A 178 7.25 8.01 -10.67
C LEU A 178 7.73 9.09 -9.70
N GLY A 179 6.96 10.16 -9.48
CA GLY A 179 7.37 11.32 -8.72
C GLY A 179 7.14 11.20 -7.22
N ASN A 180 8.14 11.58 -6.46
CA ASN A 180 8.11 12.06 -5.06
C ASN A 180 7.52 11.18 -3.94
N THR A 181 7.03 9.99 -4.19
CA THR A 181 6.69 9.08 -3.11
C THR A 181 7.94 8.42 -2.57
N ARG A 182 8.40 8.88 -1.45
CA ARG A 182 9.49 8.26 -0.69
C ARG A 182 8.89 7.48 0.46
N VAL A 183 9.51 6.36 0.79
CA VAL A 183 9.33 5.74 2.10
C VAL A 183 9.72 6.76 3.15
N VAL A 184 8.77 7.18 3.96
CA VAL A 184 8.97 8.30 4.88
C VAL A 184 9.79 7.88 6.09
N HIS A 185 9.72 6.60 6.49
CA HIS A 185 10.45 6.12 7.64
C HIS A 185 11.01 4.71 7.46
N VAL A 186 12.31 4.64 7.32
CA VAL A 186 13.07 3.45 7.73
C VAL A 186 13.89 3.87 8.93
N LYS A 187 13.43 3.53 10.11
CA LYS A 187 14.23 3.60 11.33
C LYS A 187 14.84 2.24 11.64
#